data_c679d29b8c0e2f933f46d078418257cc
#
_entry.id   c679d29b8c0e2f933f46d078418257cc
#
_cell.length_a   1.000
_cell.length_b   1.000
_cell.length_c   1.000
_cell.angle_alpha   90.00
_cell.angle_beta   90.00
_cell.angle_gamma   90.00
#
_symmetry.space_group_name_H-M   'P 1'
#
loop_
_entity.id
_entity.type
_entity.pdbx_description
1 polymer ?
#
loop_
_entity_poly.entity_id
_entity_poly.type
_entity_poly.pdbx_seq_one_letter_code
_entity_poly.pdbx_strand_id
1 'polypeptide(L)'
;PSGWEAGFIEDDVNLKEGEKYVLATPPVLSLNVQESKSHSKRNIQPSGYTAEKKFTPKTVYKSGHRIPFGKGESESNVIGSCIHDIFCVLEKNKTPEACERIIEGYELKDILNDSTAIIKAWDNLADFLKKEYGDAVSVAHELNFTQGFDGHIVNGSIDYIYRTSKGTVLIDFKTFPGKESDIINEGKHCAANYSGQFQCYQKALEANGETVIARLVYYPVGGLVVELK
;
A
#
# COMPACT_ATOMS: atom_id res chain seq x y z
N PRO A 1 19.69 26.26 5.40
CA PRO A 1 19.27 27.49 6.02
C PRO A 1 19.16 28.52 4.91
N SER A 2 17.98 28.63 4.34
CA SER A 2 17.68 29.61 3.31
C SER A 2 16.56 30.46 3.86
N GLY A 3 16.96 31.49 4.58
CA GLY A 3 16.08 32.57 4.95
C GLY A 3 15.75 33.38 3.70
N TRP A 4 14.51 33.40 3.30
CA TRP A 4 13.93 34.47 2.54
C TRP A 4 13.32 35.42 3.56
N GLU A 5 14.05 36.43 3.97
CA GLU A 5 13.45 37.61 4.56
C GLU A 5 13.00 38.51 3.42
N ALA A 6 11.70 38.53 3.17
CA ALA A 6 11.09 39.60 2.39
C ALA A 6 11.11 40.84 3.31
N GLY A 7 12.13 41.67 3.19
CA GLY A 7 12.12 42.98 3.79
C GLY A 7 11.11 43.86 3.06
N PHE A 8 9.96 44.07 3.66
CA PHE A 8 9.11 45.20 3.33
C PHE A 8 9.79 46.44 3.93
N ILE A 9 10.26 47.33 3.07
CA ILE A 9 10.62 48.65 3.50
C ILE A 9 9.34 49.42 3.60
N GLU A 10 8.77 49.55 4.80
CA GLU A 10 7.81 50.60 5.13
C GLU A 10 8.65 51.88 5.41
N ASP A 11 9.02 52.57 4.37
CA ASP A 11 9.42 53.95 4.51
C ASP A 11 8.31 54.85 4.00
N ASP A 12 7.71 55.58 4.90
CA ASP A 12 6.88 56.75 4.60
C ASP A 12 7.71 57.76 3.87
N VAL A 13 7.82 57.65 2.56
CA VAL A 13 8.48 58.63 1.71
C VAL A 13 7.55 59.82 1.54
N ASN A 14 7.72 60.84 2.37
CA ASN A 14 7.12 62.17 2.20
C ASN A 14 7.72 62.83 0.97
N LEU A 15 7.05 62.71 -0.14
CA LEU A 15 7.46 63.27 -1.43
C LEU A 15 7.20 64.77 -1.52
N LYS A 16 8.22 65.56 -1.74
CA LYS A 16 8.06 66.95 -2.12
C LYS A 16 7.71 67.02 -3.63
N GLU A 17 6.75 67.84 -3.95
CA GLU A 17 6.31 68.10 -5.33
C GLU A 17 7.53 68.55 -6.18
N GLY A 18 7.89 67.74 -7.21
CA GLY A 18 8.93 68.08 -8.18
C GLY A 18 10.16 67.16 -8.24
N GLU A 19 10.27 66.15 -7.40
CA GLU A 19 11.39 65.19 -7.48
C GLU A 19 11.16 64.11 -8.52
N LYS A 20 12.09 63.99 -9.49
CA LYS A 20 12.11 62.89 -10.48
C LYS A 20 12.76 61.65 -9.88
N TYR A 21 11.98 60.56 -9.80
CA TYR A 21 12.52 59.26 -9.44
C TYR A 21 13.37 58.69 -10.56
N VAL A 22 14.59 58.31 -10.25
CA VAL A 22 15.31 57.34 -11.04
C VAL A 22 14.99 55.98 -10.43
N LEU A 23 14.08 55.23 -11.06
CA LEU A 23 13.94 53.84 -10.76
C LEU A 23 15.28 53.15 -11.02
N ALA A 24 15.97 52.80 -9.95
CA ALA A 24 17.13 51.94 -10.06
C ALA A 24 16.64 50.62 -10.68
N THR A 25 17.14 50.28 -11.84
CA THR A 25 16.93 48.97 -12.43
C THR A 25 17.35 47.95 -11.38
N PRO A 26 16.46 47.00 -10.98
CA PRO A 26 16.86 46.01 -10.03
C PRO A 26 18.08 45.26 -10.57
N PRO A 27 19.06 44.92 -9.72
CA PRO A 27 20.23 44.19 -10.16
C PRO A 27 19.73 42.91 -10.85
N VAL A 28 20.19 42.72 -12.10
CA VAL A 28 19.95 41.45 -12.80
C VAL A 28 20.70 40.40 -11.99
N LEU A 29 19.98 39.70 -11.14
CA LEU A 29 20.49 38.49 -10.51
C LEU A 29 20.74 37.50 -11.65
N SER A 30 21.96 37.43 -12.13
CA SER A 30 22.41 36.31 -12.92
C SER A 30 22.49 35.13 -11.95
N LEU A 31 21.40 34.40 -11.86
CA LEU A 31 21.43 33.07 -11.30
C LEU A 31 22.36 32.25 -12.19
N ASN A 32 23.60 32.06 -11.73
CA ASN A 32 24.40 30.96 -12.19
C ASN A 32 23.65 29.70 -11.73
N VAL A 33 22.67 29.29 -12.55
CA VAL A 33 22.11 27.97 -12.46
C VAL A 33 23.22 27.03 -12.89
N GLN A 34 24.10 26.67 -11.93
CA GLN A 34 24.75 25.39 -12.07
C GLN A 34 23.60 24.42 -12.25
N GLU A 35 23.53 23.83 -13.44
CA GLU A 35 22.66 22.65 -13.62
C GLU A 35 23.14 21.61 -12.59
N SER A 36 22.59 21.70 -11.39
CA SER A 36 22.58 20.56 -10.53
C SER A 36 21.78 19.53 -11.31
N LYS A 37 22.43 18.48 -11.80
CA LYS A 37 21.78 17.27 -12.22
C LYS A 37 21.15 16.62 -10.99
N SER A 38 20.24 17.33 -10.33
CA SER A 38 19.32 16.72 -9.40
C SER A 38 18.34 15.94 -10.25
N HIS A 39 18.65 14.68 -10.49
CA HIS A 39 17.64 13.76 -10.96
C HIS A 39 16.51 13.87 -9.95
N SER A 40 15.36 14.43 -10.37
CA SER A 40 14.18 14.45 -9.55
C SER A 40 13.89 13.02 -9.13
N LYS A 41 13.88 12.76 -7.83
CA LYS A 41 13.54 11.43 -7.31
C LYS A 41 12.20 11.06 -7.91
N ARG A 42 12.14 9.96 -8.68
CA ARG A 42 10.88 9.50 -9.26
C ARG A 42 10.00 8.99 -8.15
N ASN A 43 8.79 9.52 -8.07
CA ASN A 43 7.74 8.93 -7.24
C ASN A 43 7.28 7.63 -7.91
N ILE A 44 7.36 6.54 -7.20
CA ILE A 44 6.88 5.23 -7.64
C ILE A 44 5.96 4.61 -6.60
N GLN A 45 5.06 3.77 -7.07
CA GLN A 45 4.29 2.90 -6.17
C GLN A 45 5.03 1.58 -5.92
N PRO A 46 4.77 0.88 -4.81
CA PRO A 46 5.44 -0.39 -4.50
C PRO A 46 5.30 -1.43 -5.61
N SER A 47 4.16 -1.49 -6.28
CA SER A 47 3.91 -2.39 -7.43
C SER A 47 4.79 -2.09 -8.65
N GLY A 48 5.30 -0.86 -8.77
CA GLY A 48 6.22 -0.45 -9.83
C GLY A 48 7.71 -0.58 -9.47
N TYR A 49 8.02 -1.02 -8.25
CA TYR A 49 9.41 -1.20 -7.82
C TYR A 49 9.97 -2.52 -8.37
N THR A 50 11.13 -2.44 -9.02
CA THR A 50 11.82 -3.63 -9.51
C THR A 50 12.54 -4.32 -8.35
N ALA A 51 12.22 -5.56 -8.10
CA ALA A 51 12.85 -6.34 -7.05
C ALA A 51 14.35 -6.53 -7.31
N GLU A 52 15.18 -6.31 -6.29
CA GLU A 52 16.61 -6.64 -6.32
C GLU A 52 16.82 -8.15 -6.48
N LYS A 53 15.97 -8.93 -5.80
CA LYS A 53 15.92 -10.40 -5.88
C LYS A 53 14.48 -10.85 -5.83
N LYS A 54 14.09 -11.74 -6.74
CA LYS A 54 12.76 -12.35 -6.67
C LYS A 54 12.70 -13.36 -5.52
N PHE A 55 11.64 -13.28 -4.75
CA PHE A 55 11.30 -14.28 -3.74
C PHE A 55 10.77 -15.56 -4.38
N THR A 56 10.92 -16.67 -3.69
CA THR A 56 10.36 -17.95 -4.10
C THR A 56 9.00 -18.15 -3.43
N PRO A 57 7.91 -18.32 -4.20
CA PRO A 57 6.60 -18.52 -3.63
C PRO A 57 6.44 -19.97 -3.13
N LYS A 58 5.83 -20.11 -1.95
CA LYS A 58 5.49 -21.41 -1.37
C LYS A 58 4.11 -21.33 -0.73
N THR A 59 3.18 -22.20 -1.12
CA THR A 59 1.90 -22.33 -0.42
C THR A 59 2.14 -22.85 1.00
N VAL A 60 1.70 -22.09 1.99
CA VAL A 60 1.85 -22.42 3.42
C VAL A 60 0.53 -22.78 4.07
N TYR A 61 -0.61 -22.37 3.47
CA TYR A 61 -1.92 -22.71 4.00
C TYR A 61 -2.96 -22.81 2.87
N LYS A 62 -3.88 -23.78 3.05
CA LYS A 62 -5.08 -23.98 2.21
C LYS A 62 -6.27 -24.15 3.14
N SER A 63 -7.21 -23.22 3.09
CA SER A 63 -8.40 -23.28 3.93
C SER A 63 -9.41 -24.32 3.45
N GLY A 64 -9.34 -24.72 2.19
CA GLY A 64 -10.39 -25.53 1.54
C GLY A 64 -11.69 -24.75 1.28
N HIS A 65 -11.77 -23.50 1.72
CA HIS A 65 -12.90 -22.60 1.55
C HIS A 65 -12.62 -21.60 0.44
N ARG A 66 -13.62 -21.27 -0.35
CA ARG A 66 -13.54 -20.29 -1.45
C ARG A 66 -14.67 -19.28 -1.30
N ILE A 67 -14.40 -18.04 -1.65
CA ILE A 67 -15.45 -17.05 -1.84
C ILE A 67 -16.10 -17.32 -3.19
N PRO A 68 -17.40 -17.68 -3.24
CA PRO A 68 -18.09 -17.87 -4.51
C PRO A 68 -18.35 -16.52 -5.17
N PHE A 69 -18.24 -16.47 -6.49
CA PHE A 69 -18.69 -15.33 -7.28
C PHE A 69 -20.02 -15.66 -7.95
N GLY A 70 -20.96 -14.75 -7.84
CA GLY A 70 -22.25 -14.81 -8.52
C GLY A 70 -22.13 -14.48 -10.02
N LYS A 71 -23.28 -14.17 -10.63
CA LYS A 71 -23.36 -13.80 -12.04
C LYS A 71 -23.30 -12.27 -12.12
N GLY A 72 -22.27 -11.75 -12.74
CA GLY A 72 -22.09 -10.32 -12.94
C GLY A 72 -20.73 -10.05 -13.55
N GLU A 73 -20.58 -8.87 -14.11
CA GLU A 73 -19.29 -8.39 -14.64
C GLU A 73 -18.88 -7.17 -13.83
N SER A 74 -17.65 -7.15 -13.35
CA SER A 74 -17.00 -5.99 -12.75
C SER A 74 -15.51 -6.08 -12.97
N GLU A 75 -14.85 -4.93 -12.93
CA GLU A 75 -13.38 -4.90 -12.99
C GLU A 75 -12.78 -5.57 -11.74
N SER A 76 -11.74 -6.36 -11.95
CA SER A 76 -11.11 -7.13 -10.86
C SER A 76 -10.52 -6.25 -9.75
N ASN A 77 -10.13 -5.00 -10.07
CA ASN A 77 -9.67 -4.01 -9.11
C ASN A 77 -10.82 -3.53 -8.19
N VAL A 78 -12.04 -3.36 -8.70
CA VAL A 78 -13.21 -2.95 -7.91
C VAL A 78 -13.59 -4.05 -6.92
N ILE A 79 -13.62 -5.31 -7.38
CA ILE A 79 -13.84 -6.47 -6.51
C ILE A 79 -12.73 -6.56 -5.43
N GLY A 80 -11.48 -6.32 -5.83
CA GLY A 80 -10.34 -6.28 -4.93
C GLY A 80 -10.52 -5.25 -3.82
N SER A 81 -10.78 -3.99 -4.18
CA SER A 81 -11.00 -2.91 -3.23
C SER A 81 -12.15 -3.20 -2.27
N CYS A 82 -13.26 -3.74 -2.78
CA CYS A 82 -14.39 -4.11 -1.94
C CYS A 82 -14.00 -5.16 -0.87
N ILE A 83 -13.26 -6.20 -1.24
CA ILE A 83 -12.80 -7.25 -0.31
C ILE A 83 -11.80 -6.67 0.70
N HIS A 84 -10.90 -5.78 0.30
CA HIS A 84 -9.97 -5.09 1.22
C HIS A 84 -10.74 -4.28 2.26
N ASP A 85 -11.72 -3.46 1.85
CA ASP A 85 -12.54 -2.66 2.75
C ASP A 85 -13.36 -3.54 3.71
N ILE A 86 -13.90 -4.66 3.22
CA ILE A 86 -14.60 -5.63 4.07
C ILE A 86 -13.64 -6.17 5.14
N PHE A 87 -12.43 -6.59 4.78
CA PHE A 87 -11.47 -7.13 5.74
C PHE A 87 -11.05 -6.10 6.79
N CYS A 88 -10.92 -4.82 6.42
CA CYS A 88 -10.69 -3.75 7.39
C CYS A 88 -11.82 -3.65 8.43
N VAL A 89 -13.07 -3.82 7.99
CA VAL A 89 -14.23 -3.76 8.89
C VAL A 89 -14.36 -5.02 9.72
N LEU A 90 -14.10 -6.21 9.16
CA LEU A 90 -14.21 -7.49 9.85
C LEU A 90 -13.24 -7.64 11.04
N GLU A 91 -12.17 -6.88 11.10
CA GLU A 91 -11.29 -6.83 12.27
C GLU A 91 -12.04 -6.44 13.55
N LYS A 92 -13.07 -5.57 13.43
CA LYS A 92 -13.83 -5.01 14.56
C LYS A 92 -15.29 -5.42 14.57
N ASN A 93 -15.87 -5.67 13.41
CA ASN A 93 -17.31 -5.95 13.26
C ASN A 93 -17.54 -7.10 12.27
N LYS A 94 -17.62 -8.32 12.79
CA LYS A 94 -17.79 -9.56 12.02
C LYS A 94 -19.26 -9.90 11.81
N THR A 95 -20.02 -9.02 11.15
CA THR A 95 -21.43 -9.27 10.86
C THR A 95 -21.70 -9.28 9.35
N PRO A 96 -22.63 -10.12 8.89
CA PRO A 96 -23.06 -10.13 7.48
C PRO A 96 -23.52 -8.75 7.01
N GLU A 97 -24.27 -8.03 7.84
CA GLU A 97 -24.80 -6.70 7.52
C GLU A 97 -23.71 -5.66 7.30
N ALA A 98 -22.56 -5.81 7.99
CA ALA A 98 -21.40 -4.94 7.77
C ALA A 98 -20.77 -5.19 6.40
N CYS A 99 -20.64 -6.47 6.01
CA CYS A 99 -20.15 -6.85 4.68
C CYS A 99 -21.11 -6.37 3.58
N GLU A 100 -22.42 -6.64 3.75
CA GLU A 100 -23.44 -6.31 2.76
C GLU A 100 -23.52 -4.82 2.46
N ARG A 101 -23.38 -3.95 3.47
CA ARG A 101 -23.31 -2.51 3.27
C ARG A 101 -22.14 -2.06 2.41
N ILE A 102 -20.99 -2.70 2.56
CA ILE A 102 -19.81 -2.38 1.74
C ILE A 102 -20.03 -2.90 0.32
N ILE A 103 -20.48 -4.15 0.17
CA ILE A 103 -20.81 -4.77 -1.13
C ILE A 103 -21.82 -3.91 -1.89
N GLU A 104 -22.83 -3.39 -1.20
CA GLU A 104 -23.85 -2.50 -1.78
C GLU A 104 -23.24 -1.15 -2.23
N GLY A 105 -22.35 -0.58 -1.42
CA GLY A 105 -21.64 0.66 -1.76
C GLY A 105 -20.74 0.53 -3.00
N TYR A 106 -20.24 -0.67 -3.29
CA TYR A 106 -19.49 -1.00 -4.50
C TYR A 106 -20.37 -1.50 -5.66
N GLU A 107 -21.70 -1.62 -5.47
CA GLU A 107 -22.65 -2.15 -6.45
C GLU A 107 -22.33 -3.60 -6.88
N LEU A 108 -21.80 -4.42 -5.96
CA LEU A 108 -21.29 -5.77 -6.23
C LEU A 108 -22.22 -6.90 -5.71
N LYS A 109 -23.49 -6.63 -5.36
CA LYS A 109 -24.43 -7.63 -4.80
C LYS A 109 -24.61 -8.89 -5.68
N ASP A 110 -24.58 -8.72 -7.00
CA ASP A 110 -24.74 -9.84 -7.93
C ASP A 110 -23.46 -10.71 -8.04
N ILE A 111 -22.32 -10.17 -7.65
CA ILE A 111 -21.02 -10.84 -7.71
C ILE A 111 -20.61 -11.38 -6.33
N LEU A 112 -20.66 -10.57 -5.30
CA LEU A 112 -20.31 -10.91 -3.91
C LEU A 112 -21.59 -11.10 -3.10
N ASN A 113 -22.33 -12.15 -3.37
CA ASN A 113 -23.67 -12.40 -2.80
C ASN A 113 -23.66 -13.30 -1.55
N ASP A 114 -22.49 -13.72 -1.07
CA ASP A 114 -22.32 -14.57 0.12
C ASP A 114 -21.37 -13.90 1.12
N SER A 115 -21.94 -12.99 1.93
CA SER A 115 -21.20 -12.30 3.01
C SER A 115 -20.63 -13.29 4.04
N THR A 116 -21.32 -14.42 4.28
CA THR A 116 -20.87 -15.46 5.22
C THR A 116 -19.59 -16.13 4.72
N ALA A 117 -19.49 -16.38 3.41
CA ALA A 117 -18.29 -16.94 2.82
C ALA A 117 -17.10 -15.97 2.95
N ILE A 118 -17.32 -14.65 2.83
CA ILE A 118 -16.27 -13.64 3.01
C ILE A 118 -15.81 -13.60 4.48
N ILE A 119 -16.74 -13.61 5.43
CA ILE A 119 -16.42 -13.67 6.88
C ILE A 119 -15.62 -14.94 7.18
N LYS A 120 -16.03 -16.08 6.62
CA LYS A 120 -15.30 -17.34 6.82
C LYS A 120 -13.89 -17.31 6.23
N ALA A 121 -13.69 -16.65 5.11
CA ALA A 121 -12.36 -16.47 4.53
C ALA A 121 -11.46 -15.63 5.46
N TRP A 122 -11.99 -14.56 6.05
CA TRP A 122 -11.31 -13.76 7.05
C TRP A 122 -10.94 -14.56 8.30
N ASP A 123 -11.90 -15.30 8.88
CA ASP A 123 -11.65 -16.12 10.06
C ASP A 123 -10.58 -17.17 9.82
N ASN A 124 -10.59 -17.82 8.64
CA ASN A 124 -9.55 -18.78 8.26
C ASN A 124 -8.14 -18.15 8.21
N LEU A 125 -8.03 -16.91 7.72
CA LEU A 125 -6.76 -16.17 7.74
C LEU A 125 -6.34 -15.86 9.18
N ALA A 126 -7.26 -15.33 10.00
CA ALA A 126 -6.98 -14.98 11.40
C ALA A 126 -6.53 -16.20 12.22
N ASP A 127 -7.22 -17.35 12.07
CA ASP A 127 -6.87 -18.61 12.71
C ASP A 127 -5.50 -19.11 12.26
N PHE A 128 -5.20 -19.02 10.96
CA PHE A 128 -3.89 -19.38 10.41
C PHE A 128 -2.78 -18.50 11.01
N LEU A 129 -2.96 -17.18 11.01
CA LEU A 129 -1.95 -16.25 11.53
C LEU A 129 -1.69 -16.49 13.02
N LYS A 130 -2.75 -16.65 13.80
CA LYS A 130 -2.62 -16.96 15.24
C LYS A 130 -1.90 -18.29 15.49
N LYS A 131 -2.22 -19.32 14.73
CA LYS A 131 -1.61 -20.64 14.85
C LYS A 131 -0.11 -20.65 14.51
N GLU A 132 0.27 -19.99 13.41
CA GLU A 132 1.65 -20.05 12.90
C GLU A 132 2.57 -19.03 13.58
N TYR A 133 2.07 -17.84 13.88
CA TYR A 133 2.89 -16.72 14.36
C TYR A 133 2.61 -16.35 15.83
N GLY A 134 1.51 -16.82 16.40
CA GLY A 134 1.06 -16.49 17.76
C GLY A 134 0.06 -15.35 17.79
N ASP A 135 -0.33 -14.94 19.00
CA ASP A 135 -1.29 -13.84 19.19
C ASP A 135 -0.71 -12.51 18.70
N ALA A 136 -1.59 -11.69 18.11
CA ALA A 136 -1.22 -10.34 17.71
C ALA A 136 -1.01 -9.44 18.93
N VAL A 137 0.07 -8.69 18.93
CA VAL A 137 0.29 -7.55 19.83
C VAL A 137 -0.43 -6.33 19.27
N SER A 138 -0.41 -6.15 17.97
CA SER A 138 -1.17 -5.13 17.24
C SER A 138 -1.37 -5.53 15.79
N VAL A 139 -2.40 -4.96 15.17
CA VAL A 139 -2.67 -5.09 13.74
C VAL A 139 -2.86 -3.73 13.11
N ALA A 140 -2.61 -3.61 11.83
CA ALA A 140 -2.92 -2.41 11.06
C ALA A 140 -3.40 -2.82 9.66
N HIS A 141 -4.41 -2.10 9.17
CA HIS A 141 -4.89 -2.19 7.79
C HIS A 141 -4.52 -0.91 7.05
N GLU A 142 -4.26 -1.03 5.75
CA GLU A 142 -4.01 0.08 4.84
C GLU A 142 -3.01 1.10 5.42
N LEU A 143 -1.88 0.57 5.96
CA LEU A 143 -0.85 1.44 6.53
C LEU A 143 -0.12 2.19 5.43
N ASN A 144 -0.41 3.48 5.32
CA ASN A 144 0.26 4.36 4.37
C ASN A 144 1.71 4.62 4.79
N PHE A 145 2.61 4.63 3.82
CA PHE A 145 4.01 4.99 4.02
C PHE A 145 4.57 5.81 2.86
N THR A 146 5.57 6.61 3.20
CA THR A 146 6.42 7.31 2.23
C THR A 146 7.85 7.08 2.62
N GLN A 147 8.63 6.45 1.77
CA GLN A 147 10.02 6.11 2.06
C GLN A 147 10.91 6.40 0.87
N GLY A 148 12.07 7.01 1.16
CA GLY A 148 13.11 7.22 0.15
C GLY A 148 14.14 6.09 0.17
N PHE A 149 14.31 5.37 -0.93
CA PHE A 149 15.39 4.41 -1.14
C PHE A 149 15.71 4.23 -2.63
N ASP A 150 16.95 3.86 -2.92
CA ASP A 150 17.46 3.61 -4.27
C ASP A 150 17.21 4.78 -5.26
N GLY A 151 17.30 6.03 -4.78
CA GLY A 151 17.06 7.21 -5.61
C GLY A 151 15.61 7.51 -5.95
N HIS A 152 14.66 6.74 -5.39
CA HIS A 152 13.21 6.92 -5.55
C HIS A 152 12.55 7.37 -4.25
N ILE A 153 11.39 7.99 -4.38
CA ILE A 153 10.43 8.14 -3.29
C ILE A 153 9.32 7.15 -3.56
N VAL A 154 9.16 6.18 -2.66
CA VAL A 154 8.09 5.18 -2.74
C VAL A 154 6.95 5.59 -1.84
N ASN A 155 5.77 5.75 -2.43
CA ASN A 155 4.52 6.01 -1.72
C ASN A 155 3.60 4.81 -1.90
N GLY A 156 3.04 4.29 -0.83
CA GLY A 156 2.16 3.14 -0.91
C GLY A 156 1.38 2.90 0.37
N SER A 157 0.55 1.87 0.32
CA SER A 157 -0.17 1.32 1.46
C SER A 157 0.17 -0.16 1.60
N ILE A 158 0.24 -0.63 2.83
CA ILE A 158 0.40 -2.05 3.17
C ILE A 158 -0.98 -2.56 3.59
N ASP A 159 -1.51 -3.55 2.89
CA ASP A 159 -2.90 -3.99 3.07
C ASP A 159 -3.17 -4.47 4.51
N TYR A 160 -2.30 -5.33 5.05
CA TYR A 160 -2.46 -5.83 6.42
C TYR A 160 -1.11 -6.14 7.07
N ILE A 161 -0.97 -5.69 8.32
CA ILE A 161 0.21 -5.90 9.15
C ILE A 161 -0.23 -6.61 10.43
N TYR A 162 0.38 -7.75 10.71
CA TYR A 162 0.13 -8.56 11.88
C TYR A 162 1.41 -8.59 12.74
N ARG A 163 1.45 -7.82 13.84
CA ARG A 163 2.60 -7.72 14.74
C ARG A 163 2.46 -8.69 15.89
N THR A 164 3.49 -9.45 16.15
CA THR A 164 3.58 -10.41 17.25
C THR A 164 4.80 -10.11 18.12
N SER A 165 4.93 -10.81 19.23
CA SER A 165 6.13 -10.75 20.06
C SER A 165 7.40 -11.24 19.36
N LYS A 166 7.28 -11.96 18.24
CA LYS A 166 8.40 -12.51 17.46
C LYS A 166 8.83 -11.59 16.31
N GLY A 167 7.97 -10.66 15.91
CA GLY A 167 8.17 -9.75 14.79
C GLY A 167 6.90 -9.53 13.99
N THR A 168 7.06 -8.93 12.82
CA THR A 168 5.98 -8.44 11.96
C THR A 168 5.77 -9.35 10.77
N VAL A 169 4.53 -9.75 10.53
CA VAL A 169 4.08 -10.45 9.33
C VAL A 169 3.42 -9.44 8.40
N LEU A 170 3.91 -9.38 7.16
CA LEU A 170 3.34 -8.59 6.09
C LEU A 170 2.36 -9.43 5.29
N ILE A 171 1.16 -8.92 5.07
CA ILE A 171 0.15 -9.59 4.27
C ILE A 171 -0.36 -8.62 3.19
N ASP A 172 -0.45 -9.12 1.97
CA ASP A 172 -1.01 -8.44 0.82
C ASP A 172 -2.15 -9.29 0.24
N PHE A 173 -3.28 -8.68 -0.06
CA PHE A 173 -4.48 -9.38 -0.51
C PHE A 173 -4.59 -9.36 -2.03
N LYS A 174 -4.86 -10.50 -2.62
CA LYS A 174 -5.04 -10.63 -4.07
C LYS A 174 -6.28 -11.46 -4.40
N THR A 175 -7.23 -10.87 -5.08
CA THR A 175 -8.55 -11.46 -5.41
C THR A 175 -8.53 -12.35 -6.65
N PHE A 176 -7.37 -12.89 -7.01
CA PHE A 176 -7.23 -13.79 -8.17
C PHE A 176 -7.97 -15.11 -7.94
N PRO A 177 -8.95 -15.49 -8.80
CA PRO A 177 -9.78 -16.68 -8.61
C PRO A 177 -9.15 -17.96 -9.20
N GLY A 178 -7.96 -17.89 -9.76
CA GLY A 178 -7.28 -18.97 -10.45
C GLY A 178 -6.84 -20.14 -9.57
N LYS A 179 -6.11 -21.06 -10.19
CA LYS A 179 -5.59 -22.24 -9.51
C LYS A 179 -4.28 -21.94 -8.78
N GLU A 180 -3.97 -22.74 -7.78
CA GLU A 180 -2.68 -22.66 -7.08
C GLU A 180 -1.48 -22.76 -8.03
N SER A 181 -1.55 -23.61 -9.06
CA SER A 181 -0.50 -23.73 -10.07
C SER A 181 -0.16 -22.41 -10.76
N ASP A 182 -1.16 -21.57 -10.98
CA ASP A 182 -0.98 -20.28 -11.65
C ASP A 182 -0.30 -19.23 -10.73
N ILE A 183 -0.41 -19.45 -9.41
CA ILE A 183 0.14 -18.58 -8.37
C ILE A 183 1.59 -18.98 -8.02
N ILE A 184 1.89 -20.28 -8.04
CA ILE A 184 3.20 -20.81 -7.63
C ILE A 184 4.18 -20.88 -8.79
N ASN A 185 3.72 -21.26 -9.97
CA ASN A 185 4.56 -21.41 -11.14
C ASN A 185 4.80 -20.08 -11.86
N GLU A 186 5.86 -20.00 -12.61
CA GLU A 186 6.17 -18.82 -13.41
C GLU A 186 5.02 -18.46 -14.37
N GLY A 187 4.70 -17.17 -14.43
CA GLY A 187 3.64 -16.66 -15.28
C GLY A 187 3.09 -15.33 -14.77
N LYS A 188 2.05 -14.83 -15.46
CA LYS A 188 1.44 -13.52 -15.16
C LYS A 188 0.94 -13.40 -13.72
N HIS A 189 0.41 -14.47 -13.15
CA HIS A 189 -0.21 -14.49 -11.83
C HIS A 189 0.69 -15.07 -10.72
N CYS A 190 1.96 -15.35 -11.04
CA CYS A 190 2.92 -15.86 -10.08
C CYS A 190 3.10 -14.89 -8.90
N ALA A 191 2.99 -15.39 -7.69
CA ALA A 191 3.19 -14.61 -6.47
C ALA A 191 4.58 -13.95 -6.39
N ALA A 192 5.61 -14.56 -7.01
CA ALA A 192 6.94 -13.98 -7.10
C ALA A 192 6.98 -12.61 -7.79
N ASN A 193 5.97 -12.27 -8.60
CA ASN A 193 5.88 -10.96 -9.26
C ASN A 193 5.65 -9.81 -8.25
N TYR A 194 5.19 -10.10 -7.04
CA TYR A 194 5.04 -9.12 -5.97
C TYR A 194 6.31 -8.90 -5.14
N SER A 195 7.44 -9.51 -5.51
CA SER A 195 8.70 -9.39 -4.77
C SER A 195 9.15 -7.95 -4.56
N GLY A 196 9.04 -7.10 -5.58
CA GLY A 196 9.38 -5.67 -5.46
C GLY A 196 8.50 -4.94 -4.46
N GLN A 197 7.21 -5.18 -4.51
CA GLN A 197 6.23 -4.61 -3.59
C GLN A 197 6.55 -4.97 -2.14
N PHE A 198 6.81 -6.26 -1.85
CA PHE A 198 7.17 -6.71 -0.52
C PHE A 198 8.54 -6.21 -0.04
N GLN A 199 9.51 -6.02 -0.94
CA GLN A 199 10.78 -5.38 -0.59
C GLN A 199 10.58 -3.93 -0.15
N CYS A 200 9.70 -3.18 -0.84
CA CYS A 200 9.35 -1.83 -0.41
C CYS A 200 8.70 -1.82 0.98
N TYR A 201 7.74 -2.69 1.21
CA TYR A 201 7.05 -2.82 2.49
C TYR A 201 8.03 -3.16 3.62
N GLN A 202 8.87 -4.15 3.40
CA GLN A 202 9.89 -4.55 4.37
C GLN A 202 10.85 -3.43 4.68
N LYS A 203 11.45 -2.78 3.66
CA LYS A 203 12.37 -1.64 3.85
C LYS A 203 11.71 -0.51 4.63
N ALA A 204 10.43 -0.21 4.36
CA ALA A 204 9.70 0.83 5.08
C ALA A 204 9.50 0.49 6.57
N LEU A 205 9.16 -0.74 6.91
CA LEU A 205 8.99 -1.17 8.31
C LEU A 205 10.34 -1.30 9.03
N GLU A 206 11.36 -1.85 8.38
CA GLU A 206 12.71 -1.98 8.96
C GLU A 206 13.35 -0.61 9.24
N ALA A 207 13.08 0.40 8.40
CA ALA A 207 13.51 1.78 8.65
C ALA A 207 12.86 2.39 9.92
N ASN A 208 11.73 1.84 10.37
CA ASN A 208 11.05 2.20 11.61
C ASN A 208 11.37 1.24 12.78
N GLY A 209 12.37 0.38 12.62
CA GLY A 209 12.84 -0.53 13.68
C GLY A 209 12.03 -1.82 13.82
N GLU A 210 11.13 -2.12 12.88
CA GLU A 210 10.38 -3.39 12.88
C GLU A 210 11.20 -4.51 12.26
N THR A 211 11.04 -5.74 12.76
CA THR A 211 11.64 -6.95 12.17
C THR A 211 10.57 -7.72 11.41
N VAL A 212 10.70 -7.81 10.10
CA VAL A 212 9.77 -8.58 9.25
C VAL A 212 10.16 -10.05 9.27
N ILE A 213 9.27 -10.91 9.77
CA ILE A 213 9.49 -12.35 9.91
C ILE A 213 8.82 -13.19 8.82
N ALA A 214 7.80 -12.65 8.15
CA ALA A 214 7.13 -13.32 7.03
C ALA A 214 6.52 -12.33 6.05
N ARG A 215 6.39 -12.73 4.79
CA ARG A 215 5.77 -12.01 3.68
C ARG A 215 4.73 -12.92 3.05
N LEU A 216 3.47 -12.60 3.21
CA LEU A 216 2.36 -13.45 2.81
C LEU A 216 1.50 -12.75 1.75
N VAL A 217 1.21 -13.49 0.69
CA VAL A 217 0.13 -13.12 -0.25
C VAL A 217 -1.07 -13.98 0.09
N TYR A 218 -2.17 -13.35 0.48
CA TYR A 218 -3.43 -14.04 0.74
C TYR A 218 -4.37 -13.93 -0.46
N TYR A 219 -4.85 -15.07 -0.92
CA TYR A 219 -5.81 -15.21 -2.02
C TYR A 219 -7.16 -15.67 -1.45
N PRO A 220 -8.00 -14.75 -0.93
CA PRO A 220 -9.24 -15.11 -0.24
C PRO A 220 -10.23 -15.87 -1.13
N VAL A 221 -10.29 -15.52 -2.43
CA VAL A 221 -11.17 -16.21 -3.39
C VAL A 221 -10.76 -17.66 -3.58
N GLY A 222 -9.47 -17.94 -3.57
CA GLY A 222 -8.90 -19.28 -3.69
C GLY A 222 -8.74 -20.03 -2.37
N GLY A 223 -8.81 -19.32 -1.24
CA GLY A 223 -8.55 -19.85 0.08
C GLY A 223 -7.09 -20.27 0.29
N LEU A 224 -6.13 -19.51 -0.25
CA LEU A 224 -4.70 -19.84 -0.26
C LEU A 224 -3.88 -18.75 0.41
N VAL A 225 -2.89 -19.14 1.23
CA VAL A 225 -1.82 -18.26 1.70
C VAL A 225 -0.50 -18.74 1.11
N VAL A 226 0.22 -17.83 0.48
CA VAL A 226 1.52 -18.07 -0.15
C VAL A 226 2.56 -17.22 0.55
N GLU A 227 3.62 -17.85 1.05
CA GLU A 227 4.77 -17.17 1.62
C GLU A 227 5.81 -16.89 0.53
N LEU A 228 6.39 -15.71 0.54
CA LEU A 228 7.49 -15.27 -0.32
C LEU A 228 8.81 -15.35 0.46
N LYS A 229 9.65 -16.33 0.12
CA LYS A 229 10.96 -16.64 0.76
C LYS A 229 12.15 -16.12 -0.02
#